data_7422fcaee0a06eb6913272114a8c0e1b
#
_entry.id   7422fcaee0a06eb6913272114a8c0e1b
#
_cell.length_a   1.000
_cell.length_b   1.000
_cell.length_c   1.000
_cell.angle_alpha   90.00
_cell.angle_beta   90.00
_cell.angle_gamma   90.00
#
_symmetry.space_group_name_H-M   'P 1'
#
loop_
_entity.id
_entity.type
_entity.pdbx_description
1 polymer ?
#
loop_
_entity_poly.entity_id
_entity_poly.type
_entity_poly.pdbx_seq_one_letter_code
_entity_poly.pdbx_strand_id
1 'polypeptide(L)'
;MPDSDKTQDQILAAAAEVIIRLGYDKTNVSDIAAEAGLSRRTIYLHFNGKEDLFEALVVREWMQYAQTWLGYVESDPRGGTLGGFFRATLRAVNSRPFIASVMRRDRRVLGSYLRKPENLFASLQSGSISADFIQALQAAGAVRPDLDPAVTAHIIEMLGYGQLTIGDFKPADQSPPDEVVMEALADMMDRLLTPEGGGDSEAGKAVIRQIVTAARAGFADAKPPNDSLLV
;
A
#
# COMPACT_ATOMS: atom_id res chain seq x y z
N MET A 1 -5.88 -21.45 -20.19
CA MET A 1 -6.15 -20.51 -19.11
C MET A 1 -5.12 -19.36 -18.96
N PRO A 2 -3.90 -19.41 -19.56
CA PRO A 2 -2.99 -18.24 -19.50
C PRO A 2 -3.54 -16.97 -20.16
N ASP A 3 -4.52 -17.07 -21.04
CA ASP A 3 -5.10 -15.94 -21.78
C ASP A 3 -6.16 -15.18 -20.97
N SER A 4 -6.88 -15.88 -20.08
CA SER A 4 -7.87 -15.28 -19.17
C SER A 4 -7.20 -14.35 -18.13
N ASP A 5 -6.08 -14.80 -17.53
CA ASP A 5 -5.37 -14.05 -16.50
C ASP A 5 -4.73 -12.77 -17.09
N LYS A 6 -4.18 -12.86 -18.31
CA LYS A 6 -3.66 -11.69 -19.03
C LYS A 6 -4.75 -10.68 -19.36
N THR A 7 -5.93 -11.14 -19.76
CA THR A 7 -7.06 -10.26 -20.05
C THR A 7 -7.56 -9.58 -18.77
N GLN A 8 -7.63 -10.31 -17.67
CA GLN A 8 -8.01 -9.75 -16.37
C GLN A 8 -7.00 -8.68 -15.91
N ASP A 9 -5.71 -8.95 -16.02
CA ASP A 9 -4.67 -7.97 -15.71
C ASP A 9 -4.75 -6.71 -16.58
N GLN A 10 -5.03 -6.87 -17.87
CA GLN A 10 -5.25 -5.76 -18.80
C GLN A 10 -6.45 -4.89 -18.39
N ILE A 11 -7.56 -5.51 -18.00
CA ILE A 11 -8.76 -4.82 -17.51
C ILE A 11 -8.44 -4.04 -16.23
N LEU A 12 -7.76 -4.66 -15.27
CA LEU A 12 -7.43 -4.03 -14.00
C LEU A 12 -6.41 -2.90 -14.16
N ALA A 13 -5.46 -3.02 -15.10
CA ALA A 13 -4.53 -1.94 -15.42
C ALA A 13 -5.28 -0.71 -15.99
N ALA A 14 -6.15 -0.94 -16.97
CA ALA A 14 -6.99 0.10 -17.55
C ALA A 14 -7.92 0.75 -16.50
N ALA A 15 -8.48 -0.05 -15.61
CA ALA A 15 -9.33 0.46 -14.52
C ALA A 15 -8.56 1.40 -13.58
N ALA A 16 -7.31 1.08 -13.24
CA ALA A 16 -6.47 1.95 -12.41
C ALA A 16 -6.29 3.33 -13.07
N GLU A 17 -5.93 3.36 -14.37
CA GLU A 17 -5.73 4.61 -15.12
C GLU A 17 -7.01 5.45 -15.19
N VAL A 18 -8.14 4.82 -15.52
CA VAL A 18 -9.43 5.53 -15.64
C VAL A 18 -9.88 6.08 -14.28
N ILE A 19 -9.75 5.29 -13.21
CA ILE A 19 -10.20 5.70 -11.88
C ILE A 19 -9.31 6.82 -11.31
N ILE A 20 -8.00 6.77 -11.52
CA ILE A 20 -7.11 7.87 -11.13
C ILE A 20 -7.49 9.16 -11.86
N ARG A 21 -7.81 9.09 -13.15
CA ARG A 21 -8.14 10.23 -13.99
C ARG A 21 -9.54 10.80 -13.72
N LEU A 22 -10.57 9.96 -13.61
CA LEU A 22 -11.97 10.38 -13.53
C LEU A 22 -12.57 10.30 -12.12
N GLY A 23 -11.99 9.50 -11.25
CA GLY A 23 -12.54 9.11 -9.94
C GLY A 23 -13.53 7.94 -10.05
N TYR A 24 -13.66 7.17 -8.96
CA TYR A 24 -14.55 6.02 -8.88
C TYR A 24 -16.00 6.35 -9.29
N ASP A 25 -16.57 7.44 -8.76
CA ASP A 25 -17.99 7.76 -8.99
C ASP A 25 -18.32 8.00 -10.47
N LYS A 26 -17.44 8.68 -11.20
CA LYS A 26 -17.62 9.03 -12.60
C LYS A 26 -17.23 7.92 -13.57
N THR A 27 -16.43 6.96 -13.15
CA THR A 27 -15.98 5.83 -13.97
C THR A 27 -17.14 4.86 -14.20
N ASN A 28 -17.29 4.38 -15.42
CA ASN A 28 -18.21 3.31 -15.78
C ASN A 28 -17.48 2.19 -16.54
N VAL A 29 -18.13 1.03 -16.69
CA VAL A 29 -17.55 -0.14 -17.37
C VAL A 29 -17.20 0.14 -18.83
N SER A 30 -17.91 1.07 -19.50
CA SER A 30 -17.61 1.44 -20.90
C SER A 30 -16.29 2.21 -21.00
N ASP A 31 -15.99 3.07 -20.03
CA ASP A 31 -14.74 3.82 -19.99
C ASP A 31 -13.56 2.88 -19.82
N ILE A 32 -13.69 1.89 -18.91
CA ILE A 32 -12.67 0.86 -18.68
C ILE A 32 -12.48 -0.03 -19.91
N ALA A 33 -13.57 -0.44 -20.57
CA ALA A 33 -13.51 -1.25 -21.78
C ALA A 33 -12.78 -0.50 -22.91
N ALA A 34 -13.09 0.79 -23.11
CA ALA A 34 -12.43 1.64 -24.10
C ALA A 34 -10.92 1.79 -23.81
N GLU A 35 -10.54 2.04 -22.57
CA GLU A 35 -9.14 2.17 -22.13
C GLU A 35 -8.38 0.85 -22.32
N ALA A 36 -9.03 -0.29 -21.99
CA ALA A 36 -8.45 -1.62 -22.16
C ALA A 36 -8.41 -2.08 -23.63
N GLY A 37 -9.05 -1.38 -24.58
CA GLY A 37 -9.18 -1.85 -25.96
C GLY A 37 -10.03 -3.12 -26.09
N LEU A 38 -11.00 -3.32 -25.18
CA LEU A 38 -11.84 -4.51 -25.09
C LEU A 38 -13.33 -4.15 -25.24
N SER A 39 -14.16 -5.17 -25.50
CA SER A 39 -15.60 -4.99 -25.48
C SER A 39 -16.15 -4.98 -24.04
N ARG A 40 -17.29 -4.28 -23.82
CA ARG A 40 -18.01 -4.37 -22.55
C ARG A 40 -18.38 -5.80 -22.19
N ARG A 41 -18.72 -6.61 -23.18
CA ARG A 41 -19.02 -8.04 -22.99
C ARG A 41 -17.81 -8.79 -22.41
N THR A 42 -16.61 -8.47 -22.87
CA THR A 42 -15.37 -9.05 -22.34
C THR A 42 -15.19 -8.70 -20.86
N ILE A 43 -15.44 -7.43 -20.48
CA ILE A 43 -15.37 -7.03 -19.07
C ILE A 43 -16.35 -7.86 -18.21
N TYR A 44 -17.61 -8.00 -18.66
CA TYR A 44 -18.63 -8.75 -17.93
C TYR A 44 -18.41 -10.27 -17.89
N LEU A 45 -17.51 -10.82 -18.71
CA LEU A 45 -17.06 -12.21 -18.58
C LEU A 45 -16.10 -12.43 -17.40
N HIS A 46 -15.44 -11.36 -16.93
CA HIS A 46 -14.46 -11.40 -15.82
C HIS A 46 -14.98 -10.79 -14.52
N PHE A 47 -15.88 -9.82 -14.61
CA PHE A 47 -16.37 -9.05 -13.46
C PHE A 47 -17.88 -8.82 -13.54
N ASN A 48 -18.59 -8.97 -12.42
CA ASN A 48 -20.05 -8.80 -12.36
C ASN A 48 -20.49 -7.31 -12.43
N GLY A 49 -19.56 -6.39 -12.36
CA GLY A 49 -19.82 -4.95 -12.43
C GLY A 49 -18.65 -4.11 -11.95
N LYS A 50 -18.91 -2.80 -11.86
CA LYS A 50 -17.87 -1.83 -11.49
C LYS A 50 -17.32 -2.06 -10.09
N GLU A 51 -18.15 -2.46 -9.16
CA GLU A 51 -17.74 -2.67 -7.77
C GLU A 51 -16.82 -3.89 -7.63
N ASP A 52 -17.24 -5.03 -8.15
CA ASP A 52 -16.45 -6.26 -8.19
C ASP A 52 -15.08 -6.02 -8.86
N LEU A 53 -15.10 -5.33 -10.00
CA LEU A 53 -13.87 -4.94 -10.71
C LEU A 53 -12.99 -4.02 -9.85
N PHE A 54 -13.57 -3.05 -9.14
CA PHE A 54 -12.83 -2.14 -8.27
C PHE A 54 -12.20 -2.86 -7.08
N GLU A 55 -12.91 -3.78 -6.46
CA GLU A 55 -12.38 -4.60 -5.35
C GLU A 55 -11.22 -5.48 -5.81
N ALA A 56 -11.37 -6.12 -6.96
CA ALA A 56 -10.28 -6.88 -7.58
C ALA A 56 -9.07 -5.98 -7.91
N LEU A 57 -9.30 -4.76 -8.39
CA LEU A 57 -8.25 -3.76 -8.61
C LEU A 57 -7.52 -3.43 -7.30
N VAL A 58 -8.25 -3.13 -6.22
CA VAL A 58 -7.65 -2.82 -4.93
C VAL A 58 -6.76 -3.96 -4.44
N VAL A 59 -7.25 -5.20 -4.50
CA VAL A 59 -6.49 -6.39 -4.09
C VAL A 59 -5.22 -6.54 -4.93
N ARG A 60 -5.34 -6.45 -6.26
CA ARG A 60 -4.18 -6.54 -7.18
C ARG A 60 -3.13 -5.48 -6.87
N GLU A 61 -3.55 -4.22 -6.78
CA GLU A 61 -2.65 -3.09 -6.52
C GLU A 61 -1.96 -3.23 -5.16
N TRP A 62 -2.69 -3.71 -4.15
CA TRP A 62 -2.13 -3.97 -2.83
C TRP A 62 -1.08 -5.08 -2.83
N MET A 63 -1.36 -6.19 -3.54
CA MET A 63 -0.41 -7.29 -3.67
C MET A 63 0.88 -6.85 -4.40
N GLN A 64 0.75 -6.07 -5.47
CA GLN A 64 1.89 -5.54 -6.20
C GLN A 64 2.67 -4.50 -5.38
N TYR A 65 1.96 -3.65 -4.60
CA TYR A 65 2.59 -2.76 -3.64
C TYR A 65 3.42 -3.54 -2.61
N ALA A 66 2.83 -4.56 -1.99
CA ALA A 66 3.53 -5.37 -0.98
C ALA A 66 4.79 -6.05 -1.55
N GLN A 67 4.75 -6.50 -2.81
CA GLN A 67 5.90 -7.08 -3.48
C GLN A 67 6.99 -6.04 -3.75
N THR A 68 6.62 -4.87 -4.28
CA THR A 68 7.56 -3.76 -4.54
C THR A 68 8.19 -3.26 -3.26
N TRP A 69 7.38 -3.06 -2.23
CA TRP A 69 7.80 -2.62 -0.90
C TRP A 69 8.80 -3.60 -0.27
N LEU A 70 8.49 -4.91 -0.28
CA LEU A 70 9.40 -5.92 0.24
C LEU A 70 10.72 -5.93 -0.54
N GLY A 71 10.68 -5.73 -1.86
CA GLY A 71 11.88 -5.59 -2.68
C GLY A 71 12.77 -4.43 -2.23
N TYR A 72 12.19 -3.27 -1.88
CA TYR A 72 12.95 -2.15 -1.33
C TYR A 72 13.52 -2.46 0.06
N VAL A 73 12.76 -3.10 0.94
CA VAL A 73 13.24 -3.53 2.26
C VAL A 73 14.45 -4.48 2.12
N GLU A 74 14.36 -5.48 1.24
CA GLU A 74 15.41 -6.47 1.08
C GLU A 74 16.69 -5.89 0.43
N SER A 75 16.54 -4.97 -0.51
CA SER A 75 17.67 -4.37 -1.22
C SER A 75 18.41 -3.30 -0.40
N ASP A 76 17.79 -2.73 0.64
CA ASP A 76 18.44 -1.76 1.52
C ASP A 76 19.19 -2.48 2.65
N PRO A 77 20.50 -2.23 2.85
CA PRO A 77 21.23 -2.77 4.01
C PRO A 77 20.59 -2.40 5.36
N ARG A 78 19.90 -1.27 5.44
CA ARG A 78 19.16 -0.80 6.63
C ARG A 78 17.66 -1.09 6.58
N GLY A 79 17.20 -1.91 5.62
CA GLY A 79 15.78 -2.16 5.37
C GLY A 79 14.99 -2.71 6.56
N GLY A 80 15.65 -3.36 7.52
CA GLY A 80 15.04 -3.87 8.75
C GLY A 80 14.99 -2.86 9.91
N THR A 81 15.61 -1.68 9.78
CA THR A 81 15.45 -0.58 10.74
C THR A 81 14.16 0.20 10.47
N LEU A 82 13.70 1.02 11.43
CA LEU A 82 12.53 1.88 11.22
C LEU A 82 12.76 2.93 10.13
N GLY A 83 13.96 3.47 10.01
CA GLY A 83 14.32 4.40 8.93
C GLY A 83 14.29 3.72 7.55
N GLY A 84 14.85 2.52 7.44
CA GLY A 84 14.81 1.72 6.21
C GLY A 84 13.39 1.30 5.82
N PHE A 85 12.60 0.84 6.80
CA PHE A 85 11.17 0.55 6.63
C PHE A 85 10.39 1.77 6.11
N PHE A 86 10.59 2.95 6.71
CA PHE A 86 9.94 4.20 6.32
C PHE A 86 10.30 4.59 4.89
N ARG A 87 11.60 4.54 4.54
CA ARG A 87 12.10 4.80 3.19
C ARG A 87 11.47 3.85 2.16
N ALA A 88 11.47 2.54 2.44
CA ALA A 88 10.89 1.54 1.57
C ALA A 88 9.38 1.78 1.36
N THR A 89 8.66 2.15 2.43
CA THR A 89 7.22 2.45 2.39
C THR A 89 6.92 3.63 1.47
N LEU A 90 7.58 4.77 1.67
CA LEU A 90 7.33 5.96 0.85
C LEU A 90 7.73 5.76 -0.61
N ARG A 91 8.86 5.08 -0.89
CA ARG A 91 9.27 4.74 -2.26
C ARG A 91 8.24 3.85 -2.95
N ALA A 92 7.76 2.82 -2.26
CA ALA A 92 6.75 1.92 -2.81
C ALA A 92 5.42 2.63 -3.07
N VAL A 93 4.96 3.49 -2.15
CA VAL A 93 3.75 4.31 -2.32
C VAL A 93 3.90 5.27 -3.51
N ASN A 94 5.01 6.01 -3.58
CA ASN A 94 5.25 6.99 -4.63
C ASN A 94 5.38 6.36 -6.03
N SER A 95 5.82 5.10 -6.11
CA SER A 95 5.88 4.36 -7.38
C SER A 95 4.52 3.89 -7.90
N ARG A 96 3.43 4.02 -7.11
CA ARG A 96 2.11 3.47 -7.41
C ARG A 96 1.00 4.50 -7.14
N PRO A 97 0.61 5.31 -8.14
CA PRO A 97 -0.36 6.40 -7.96
C PRO A 97 -1.70 5.97 -7.38
N PHE A 98 -2.21 4.77 -7.74
CA PHE A 98 -3.45 4.25 -7.16
C PHE A 98 -3.30 3.98 -5.65
N ILE A 99 -2.22 3.34 -5.23
CA ILE A 99 -1.92 3.09 -3.81
C ILE A 99 -1.72 4.40 -3.05
N ALA A 100 -1.03 5.38 -3.64
CA ALA A 100 -0.89 6.70 -3.05
C ALA A 100 -2.27 7.36 -2.78
N SER A 101 -3.22 7.23 -3.73
CA SER A 101 -4.58 7.72 -3.55
C SER A 101 -5.34 6.97 -2.44
N VAL A 102 -5.13 5.66 -2.31
CA VAL A 102 -5.70 4.84 -1.22
C VAL A 102 -5.15 5.28 0.14
N MET A 103 -3.83 5.41 0.26
CA MET A 103 -3.16 5.81 1.49
C MET A 103 -3.55 7.22 1.95
N ARG A 104 -3.69 8.17 1.00
CA ARG A 104 -4.17 9.54 1.27
C ARG A 104 -5.67 9.62 1.55
N ARG A 105 -6.43 8.56 1.30
CA ARG A 105 -7.90 8.57 1.29
C ARG A 105 -8.46 9.64 0.37
N ASP A 106 -7.87 9.77 -0.83
CA ASP A 106 -8.25 10.80 -1.80
C ASP A 106 -9.71 10.60 -2.24
N ARG A 107 -10.58 11.49 -1.75
CA ARG A 107 -12.02 11.46 -2.05
C ARG A 107 -12.34 11.71 -3.53
N ARG A 108 -11.44 12.35 -4.27
CA ARG A 108 -11.63 12.59 -5.71
C ARG A 108 -11.47 11.27 -6.48
N VAL A 109 -10.51 10.43 -6.05
CA VAL A 109 -10.22 9.14 -6.69
C VAL A 109 -11.16 8.06 -6.17
N LEU A 110 -11.33 7.94 -4.87
CA LEU A 110 -12.05 6.83 -4.23
C LEU A 110 -13.56 7.08 -4.06
N GLY A 111 -14.00 8.34 -4.09
CA GLY A 111 -15.40 8.74 -4.15
C GLY A 111 -16.30 8.13 -3.07
N SER A 112 -17.46 7.67 -3.49
CA SER A 112 -18.47 7.06 -2.62
C SER A 112 -18.04 5.69 -2.05
N TYR A 113 -17.05 5.01 -2.65
CA TYR A 113 -16.56 3.74 -2.15
C TYR A 113 -16.01 3.85 -0.71
N LEU A 114 -15.37 4.98 -0.36
CA LEU A 114 -14.88 5.24 1.01
C LEU A 114 -15.99 5.26 2.08
N ARG A 115 -17.24 5.50 1.69
CA ARG A 115 -18.38 5.59 2.62
C ARG A 115 -19.08 4.27 2.85
N LYS A 116 -18.70 3.21 2.14
CA LYS A 116 -19.29 1.88 2.32
C LYS A 116 -18.85 1.30 3.66
N PRO A 117 -19.78 0.75 4.47
CA PRO A 117 -19.45 0.19 5.78
C PRO A 117 -18.45 -0.97 5.70
N GLU A 118 -18.58 -1.80 4.67
CA GLU A 118 -17.76 -3.01 4.45
C GLU A 118 -16.78 -2.83 3.28
N ASN A 119 -16.16 -1.64 3.18
CA ASN A 119 -15.15 -1.45 2.14
C ASN A 119 -13.82 -2.14 2.50
N LEU A 120 -13.10 -2.62 1.49
CA LEU A 120 -11.82 -3.30 1.66
C LEU A 120 -10.77 -2.45 2.41
N PHE A 121 -10.88 -1.12 2.37
CA PHE A 121 -9.94 -0.24 3.07
C PHE A 121 -10.08 -0.31 4.59
N ALA A 122 -11.24 -0.68 5.12
CA ALA A 122 -11.41 -0.91 6.56
C ALA A 122 -10.59 -2.10 7.04
N SER A 123 -10.51 -3.16 6.22
CA SER A 123 -9.67 -4.34 6.48
C SER A 123 -8.18 -4.06 6.26
N LEU A 124 -7.85 -3.23 5.28
CA LEU A 124 -6.47 -2.85 4.95
C LEU A 124 -5.84 -1.90 5.99
N GLN A 125 -6.66 -1.18 6.76
CA GLN A 125 -6.19 -0.35 7.88
C GLN A 125 -5.54 -1.16 9.02
N SER A 126 -5.79 -2.45 9.08
CA SER A 126 -5.09 -3.37 9.98
C SER A 126 -3.59 -3.51 9.66
N GLY A 127 -3.11 -2.94 8.54
CA GLY A 127 -1.70 -2.87 8.15
C GLY A 127 -0.97 -1.60 8.61
N SER A 128 -1.58 -0.78 9.50
CA SER A 128 -0.89 0.34 10.14
C SER A 128 0.27 -0.16 11.02
N ILE A 129 1.26 0.69 11.23
CA ILE A 129 2.37 0.38 12.15
C ILE A 129 1.77 0.21 13.55
N SER A 130 1.76 -1.01 14.07
CA SER A 130 1.18 -1.32 15.38
C SER A 130 2.25 -1.33 16.48
N ALA A 131 1.82 -1.20 17.74
CA ALA A 131 2.70 -1.40 18.88
C ALA A 131 3.35 -2.79 18.85
N ASP A 132 2.60 -3.83 18.45
CA ASP A 132 3.12 -5.20 18.35
C ASP A 132 4.24 -5.32 17.31
N PHE A 133 4.13 -4.59 16.18
CA PHE A 133 5.20 -4.52 15.18
C PHE A 133 6.47 -3.88 15.76
N ILE A 134 6.33 -2.76 16.48
CA ILE A 134 7.47 -2.12 17.13
C ILE A 134 8.09 -3.03 18.19
N GLN A 135 7.28 -3.71 19.01
CA GLN A 135 7.77 -4.69 19.99
C GLN A 135 8.54 -5.83 19.33
N ALA A 136 8.04 -6.35 18.21
CA ALA A 136 8.74 -7.40 17.46
C ALA A 136 10.11 -6.92 16.94
N LEU A 137 10.21 -5.69 16.46
CA LEU A 137 11.48 -5.08 16.04
C LEU A 137 12.42 -4.81 17.23
N GLN A 138 11.88 -4.45 18.41
CA GLN A 138 12.66 -4.31 19.65
C GLN A 138 13.23 -5.65 20.09
N ALA A 139 12.41 -6.71 20.07
CA ALA A 139 12.85 -8.07 20.41
C ALA A 139 13.91 -8.60 19.43
N ALA A 140 13.86 -8.16 18.16
CA ALA A 140 14.85 -8.48 17.14
C ALA A 140 16.13 -7.62 17.24
N GLY A 141 16.19 -6.64 18.14
CA GLY A 141 17.34 -5.75 18.28
C GLY A 141 17.47 -4.69 17.15
N ALA A 142 16.44 -4.52 16.34
CA ALA A 142 16.41 -3.52 15.27
C ALA A 142 15.97 -2.14 15.75
N VAL A 143 15.24 -2.08 16.88
CA VAL A 143 14.72 -0.85 17.51
C VAL A 143 15.14 -0.82 18.98
N ARG A 144 15.40 0.38 19.50
CA ARG A 144 15.77 0.60 20.92
C ARG A 144 14.67 0.08 21.85
N PRO A 145 15.03 -0.72 22.89
CA PRO A 145 14.06 -1.33 23.79
C PRO A 145 13.46 -0.37 24.83
N ASP A 146 14.06 0.80 25.03
CA ASP A 146 13.62 1.83 25.99
C ASP A 146 12.51 2.76 25.46
N LEU A 147 12.14 2.64 24.18
CA LEU A 147 11.09 3.42 23.56
C LEU A 147 9.71 2.78 23.82
N ASP A 148 8.70 3.61 24.08
CA ASP A 148 7.31 3.13 24.13
C ASP A 148 6.84 2.72 22.73
N PRO A 149 6.41 1.46 22.52
CA PRO A 149 6.06 0.95 21.19
C PRO A 149 4.85 1.66 20.58
N ALA A 150 3.82 1.98 21.38
CA ALA A 150 2.60 2.61 20.87
C ALA A 150 2.86 4.07 20.47
N VAL A 151 3.62 4.82 21.28
CA VAL A 151 4.04 6.18 20.97
C VAL A 151 4.93 6.20 19.73
N THR A 152 5.89 5.28 19.62
CA THR A 152 6.79 5.18 18.46
C THR A 152 6.00 4.87 17.17
N ALA A 153 5.10 3.89 17.22
CA ALA A 153 4.23 3.56 16.10
C ALA A 153 3.42 4.79 15.63
N HIS A 154 2.78 5.49 16.56
CA HIS A 154 1.95 6.65 16.25
C HIS A 154 2.77 7.81 15.63
N ILE A 155 3.97 8.08 16.13
CA ILE A 155 4.86 9.11 15.56
C ILE A 155 5.24 8.77 14.12
N ILE A 156 5.59 7.51 13.82
CA ILE A 156 5.97 7.09 12.48
C ILE A 156 4.78 7.19 11.51
N GLU A 157 3.58 6.84 11.96
CA GLU A 157 2.35 7.01 11.17
C GLU A 157 2.07 8.49 10.87
N MET A 158 2.18 9.36 11.87
CA MET A 158 2.03 10.81 11.69
C MET A 158 3.01 11.37 10.65
N LEU A 159 4.28 10.98 10.73
CA LEU A 159 5.30 11.43 9.78
C LEU A 159 5.04 10.90 8.37
N GLY A 160 4.67 9.64 8.22
CA GLY A 160 4.32 9.02 6.94
C GLY A 160 3.09 9.69 6.30
N TYR A 161 2.02 9.87 7.07
CA TYR A 161 0.82 10.55 6.60
C TYR A 161 1.09 12.01 6.25
N GLY A 162 1.85 12.71 7.10
CA GLY A 162 2.27 14.10 6.84
C GLY A 162 3.04 14.23 5.53
N GLN A 163 4.00 13.34 5.27
CA GLN A 163 4.77 13.33 4.02
C GLN A 163 3.88 13.08 2.80
N LEU A 164 2.91 12.18 2.90
CA LEU A 164 1.99 11.88 1.80
C LEU A 164 1.00 13.01 1.50
N THR A 165 0.67 13.85 2.48
CA THR A 165 -0.40 14.86 2.36
C THR A 165 0.10 16.30 2.33
N ILE A 166 1.37 16.55 2.64
CA ILE A 166 1.91 17.92 2.72
C ILE A 166 1.75 18.72 1.42
N GLY A 167 1.79 18.04 0.27
CA GLY A 167 1.57 18.65 -1.04
C GLY A 167 0.15 19.19 -1.27
N ASP A 168 -0.83 18.77 -0.44
CA ASP A 168 -2.18 19.32 -0.49
C ASP A 168 -2.26 20.73 0.15
N PHE A 169 -1.28 21.07 0.99
CA PHE A 169 -1.22 22.34 1.75
C PHE A 169 -0.11 23.27 1.27
N LYS A 170 0.99 22.70 0.75
CA LYS A 170 2.16 23.47 0.37
C LYS A 170 2.48 23.28 -1.11
N PRO A 171 2.61 24.37 -1.90
CA PRO A 171 2.99 24.30 -3.30
C PRO A 171 4.35 23.63 -3.51
N ALA A 172 4.48 22.89 -4.60
CA ALA A 172 5.70 22.12 -4.90
C ALA A 172 6.95 23.01 -5.05
N ASP A 173 6.78 24.23 -5.57
CA ASP A 173 7.86 25.24 -5.71
C ASP A 173 8.37 25.81 -4.39
N GLN A 174 7.61 25.61 -3.30
CA GLN A 174 7.95 26.02 -1.93
C GLN A 174 8.39 24.84 -1.04
N SER A 175 8.49 23.65 -1.62
CA SER A 175 8.82 22.42 -0.88
C SER A 175 10.14 21.85 -1.39
N PRO A 176 10.99 21.28 -0.50
CA PRO A 176 12.11 20.46 -0.94
C PRO A 176 11.60 19.25 -1.74
N PRO A 177 12.42 18.65 -2.61
CA PRO A 177 12.06 17.40 -3.27
C PRO A 177 11.70 16.30 -2.26
N ASP A 178 10.61 15.56 -2.53
CA ASP A 178 10.09 14.52 -1.64
C ASP A 178 11.15 13.47 -1.26
N GLU A 179 12.00 13.08 -2.20
CA GLU A 179 13.09 12.13 -1.97
C GLU A 179 14.09 12.64 -0.92
N VAL A 180 14.42 13.94 -0.97
CA VAL A 180 15.36 14.56 -0.01
C VAL A 180 14.76 14.58 1.40
N VAL A 181 13.48 14.91 1.52
CA VAL A 181 12.77 14.91 2.81
C VAL A 181 12.66 13.50 3.37
N MET A 182 12.29 12.54 2.52
CA MET A 182 12.19 11.12 2.91
C MET A 182 13.52 10.58 3.44
N GLU A 183 14.63 10.82 2.75
CA GLU A 183 15.96 10.38 3.19
C GLU A 183 16.37 11.05 4.51
N ALA A 184 16.11 12.35 4.66
CA ALA A 184 16.40 13.05 5.90
C ALA A 184 15.60 12.48 7.09
N LEU A 185 14.30 12.22 6.90
CA LEU A 185 13.46 11.60 7.92
C LEU A 185 13.94 10.19 8.27
N ALA A 186 14.27 9.37 7.27
CA ALA A 186 14.79 8.02 7.49
C ALA A 186 16.12 8.04 8.28
N ASP A 187 17.03 8.95 7.95
CA ASP A 187 18.28 9.12 8.68
C ASP A 187 18.06 9.61 10.13
N MET A 188 17.11 10.52 10.35
CA MET A 188 16.72 10.92 11.71
C MET A 188 16.16 9.74 12.52
N MET A 189 15.29 8.93 11.91
CA MET A 189 14.75 7.73 12.54
C MET A 189 15.85 6.74 12.89
N ASP A 190 16.77 6.45 11.98
CA ASP A 190 17.88 5.54 12.22
C ASP A 190 18.77 6.02 13.39
N ARG A 191 19.05 7.31 13.48
CA ARG A 191 19.88 7.88 14.57
C ARG A 191 19.19 7.85 15.93
N LEU A 192 17.86 8.04 15.97
CA LEU A 192 17.12 8.18 17.22
C LEU A 192 16.51 6.88 17.71
N LEU A 193 16.13 5.98 16.79
CA LEU A 193 15.32 4.80 17.10
C LEU A 193 16.10 3.49 17.04
N THR A 194 17.29 3.50 16.43
CA THR A 194 18.16 2.31 16.34
C THR A 194 19.05 2.20 17.61
N PRO A 195 19.31 1.00 18.13
CA PRO A 195 20.23 0.81 19.24
C PRO A 195 21.64 1.33 18.98
N GLU A 196 22.36 1.71 20.03
CA GLU A 196 23.78 2.06 19.94
C GLU A 196 24.56 0.88 19.32
N GLY A 197 25.36 1.18 18.29
CA GLY A 197 26.08 0.13 17.52
C GLY A 197 25.40 -0.29 16.22
N GLY A 198 24.20 0.24 15.88
CA GLY A 198 23.62 0.14 14.54
C GLY A 198 22.41 -0.79 14.39
N GLY A 199 22.00 -1.51 15.43
CA GLY A 199 20.85 -2.42 15.41
C GLY A 199 21.02 -3.63 14.47
N ASP A 200 20.16 -4.65 14.63
CA ASP A 200 20.16 -5.84 13.77
C ASP A 200 19.14 -5.70 12.64
N SER A 201 19.59 -5.10 11.52
CA SER A 201 18.73 -4.91 10.33
C SER A 201 18.29 -6.24 9.70
N GLU A 202 19.12 -7.28 9.72
CA GLU A 202 18.73 -8.57 9.14
C GLU A 202 17.66 -9.29 9.98
N ALA A 203 17.76 -9.23 11.30
CA ALA A 203 16.70 -9.71 12.18
C ALA A 203 15.42 -8.89 12.01
N GLY A 204 15.52 -7.57 11.84
CA GLY A 204 14.38 -6.70 11.51
C GLY A 204 13.72 -7.08 10.19
N LYS A 205 14.48 -7.34 9.12
CA LYS A 205 13.94 -7.85 7.84
C LYS A 205 13.21 -9.18 8.01
N ALA A 206 13.71 -10.06 8.88
CA ALA A 206 13.04 -11.33 9.17
C ALA A 206 11.65 -11.11 9.80
N VAL A 207 11.52 -10.18 10.75
CA VAL A 207 10.22 -9.76 11.31
C VAL A 207 9.29 -9.25 10.23
N ILE A 208 9.77 -8.36 9.36
CA ILE A 208 8.99 -7.80 8.25
C ILE A 208 8.50 -8.91 7.30
N ARG A 209 9.36 -9.85 6.91
CA ARG A 209 8.98 -11.00 6.07
C ARG A 209 7.86 -11.84 6.68
N GLN A 210 7.93 -12.11 7.98
CA GLN A 210 6.89 -12.86 8.68
C GLN A 210 5.53 -12.17 8.62
N ILE A 211 5.50 -10.86 8.87
CA ILE A 211 4.27 -10.05 8.82
C ILE A 211 3.67 -10.05 7.40
N VAL A 212 4.50 -9.84 6.38
CA VAL A 212 4.04 -9.88 4.98
C VAL A 212 3.48 -11.24 4.61
N THR A 213 4.13 -12.32 5.06
CA THR A 213 3.66 -13.69 4.79
C THR A 213 2.31 -13.95 5.46
N ALA A 214 2.14 -13.53 6.72
CA ALA A 214 0.88 -13.66 7.44
C ALA A 214 -0.24 -12.83 6.79
N ALA A 215 0.05 -11.58 6.39
CA ALA A 215 -0.91 -10.73 5.70
C ALA A 215 -1.34 -11.34 4.35
N ARG A 216 -0.41 -11.88 3.56
CA ARG A 216 -0.73 -12.55 2.29
C ARG A 216 -1.62 -13.77 2.47
N ALA A 217 -1.37 -14.59 3.50
CA ALA A 217 -2.23 -15.73 3.82
C ALA A 217 -3.66 -15.28 4.17
N GLY A 218 -3.81 -14.23 4.99
CA GLY A 218 -5.13 -13.66 5.32
C GLY A 218 -5.87 -13.08 4.10
N PHE A 219 -5.15 -12.56 3.10
CA PHE A 219 -5.78 -12.09 1.85
C PHE A 219 -6.17 -13.25 0.91
N ALA A 220 -5.42 -14.35 0.91
CA ALA A 220 -5.76 -15.53 0.12
C ALA A 220 -7.00 -16.25 0.65
N ASP A 221 -7.21 -16.19 1.98
CA ASP A 221 -8.39 -16.77 2.65
C ASP A 221 -9.61 -15.83 2.62
N ALA A 222 -9.41 -14.53 2.41
CA ALA A 222 -10.48 -13.58 2.11
C ALA A 222 -10.99 -13.86 0.69
N LYS A 223 -12.05 -14.69 0.61
CA LYS A 223 -12.69 -15.19 -0.58
C LYS A 223 -12.81 -14.12 -1.68
N PRO A 224 -12.35 -14.37 -2.93
CA PRO A 224 -12.75 -13.52 -4.04
C PRO A 224 -14.28 -13.55 -4.13
N PRO A 225 -14.98 -12.45 -4.43
CA PRO A 225 -16.42 -12.36 -4.39
C PRO A 225 -17.12 -13.14 -5.50
N ASN A 226 -16.67 -14.35 -5.87
CA ASN A 226 -17.43 -15.15 -6.86
C ASN A 226 -17.04 -16.63 -6.93
N ASP A 227 -17.55 -17.44 -5.99
CA ASP A 227 -17.61 -18.89 -6.16
C ASP A 227 -19.07 -19.42 -6.15
N SER A 228 -20.05 -18.58 -6.46
CA SER A 228 -21.48 -18.95 -6.41
C SER A 228 -22.14 -19.20 -7.78
N LEU A 229 -21.36 -19.52 -8.83
CA LEU A 229 -21.92 -19.91 -10.14
C LEU A 229 -21.32 -21.21 -10.70
N LEU A 230 -21.11 -22.21 -9.83
CA LEU A 230 -20.98 -23.63 -10.27
C LEU A 230 -21.96 -24.49 -9.46
N VAL A 231 -23.25 -24.36 -9.74
CA VAL A 231 -24.24 -25.41 -9.61
C VAL A 231 -25.11 -25.34 -10.83
#